data_096d18420985024a30f2447690f4c45a
#
_entry.id   096d18420985024a30f2447690f4c45a
#
_cell.length_a   1.000
_cell.length_b   1.000
_cell.length_c   1.000
_cell.angle_alpha   90.00
_cell.angle_beta   90.00
_cell.angle_gamma   90.00
#
_symmetry.space_group_name_H-M   'P 1'
#
loop_
_entity.id
_entity.type
_entity.pdbx_description
1 polymer ?
#
loop_
_entity_poly.entity_id
_entity_poly.type
_entity_poly.pdbx_seq_one_letter_code
_entity_poly.pdbx_strand_id
1 'polypeptide(L)'
;MHDVIVIGAGPVGLASGIEAKRRGLDSLIIEKGALCNSFIGYPTQMEFFSTPELLEIGGHPFPTRDYKPRREEALDYYRGVATAEDLNLRLYEPVTDLRGQDGAFTVVTDEATYETRKVVVATGFYDVPNRMDVPGEDLDKVRHYFKEPYPYALTDVAVVGGANSAVKAALNCYRHEANVTMVVREPEFGSGVKYWLRPDVENRIEEGAIDAYFNTTVSAIEPDTLHLDTPDGPASIDNDFVLAMTGYKPNY
;
A
#
# COMPACT_ATOMS: atom_id res chain seq x y z
N MET A 1 -3.79 17.68 28.76
CA MET A 1 -4.40 18.07 27.46
C MET A 1 -3.28 18.46 26.56
N HIS A 2 -3.09 17.76 25.44
CA HIS A 2 -2.06 18.04 24.44
C HIS A 2 -2.41 19.27 23.58
N ASP A 3 -1.40 19.90 22.99
CA ASP A 3 -1.66 20.94 21.98
C ASP A 3 -2.07 20.30 20.64
N VAL A 4 -1.41 19.18 20.27
CA VAL A 4 -1.67 18.44 19.02
C VAL A 4 -1.60 16.93 19.26
N ILE A 5 -2.60 16.21 18.77
CA ILE A 5 -2.48 14.75 18.57
C ILE A 5 -2.43 14.46 17.08
N VAL A 6 -1.47 13.65 16.68
CA VAL A 6 -1.29 13.15 15.29
C VAL A 6 -1.74 11.70 15.26
N ILE A 7 -2.68 11.37 14.39
CA ILE A 7 -3.19 10.00 14.21
C ILE A 7 -2.48 9.38 13.00
N GLY A 8 -1.60 8.42 13.27
CA GLY A 8 -0.74 7.74 12.30
C GLY A 8 0.73 8.13 12.42
N ALA A 9 1.62 7.14 12.53
CA ALA A 9 3.07 7.31 12.61
C ALA A 9 3.79 6.91 11.31
N GLY A 10 3.18 7.19 10.17
CA GLY A 10 3.83 7.18 8.87
C GLY A 10 4.69 8.43 8.65
N PRO A 11 5.37 8.57 7.49
CA PRO A 11 6.24 9.72 7.21
C PRO A 11 5.58 11.09 7.44
N VAL A 12 4.32 11.24 7.04
CA VAL A 12 3.56 12.50 7.22
C VAL A 12 3.27 12.76 8.70
N GLY A 13 2.89 11.74 9.45
CA GLY A 13 2.65 11.86 10.88
C GLY A 13 3.91 12.20 11.66
N LEU A 14 5.03 11.54 11.35
CA LEU A 14 6.34 11.87 11.94
C LEU A 14 6.77 13.29 11.63
N ALA A 15 6.68 13.72 10.37
CA ALA A 15 6.98 15.09 9.97
C ALA A 15 6.11 16.11 10.72
N SER A 16 4.82 15.81 10.91
CA SER A 16 3.89 16.67 11.68
C SER A 16 4.29 16.77 13.16
N GLY A 17 4.71 15.64 13.77
CA GLY A 17 5.21 15.62 15.15
C GLY A 17 6.50 16.41 15.33
N ILE A 18 7.46 16.28 14.39
CA ILE A 18 8.70 17.04 14.36
C ILE A 18 8.40 18.55 14.31
N GLU A 19 7.52 18.97 13.41
CA GLU A 19 7.16 20.36 13.25
C GLU A 19 6.39 20.94 14.46
N ALA A 20 5.56 20.15 15.11
CA ALA A 20 4.90 20.52 16.35
C ALA A 20 5.93 20.73 17.47
N LYS A 21 6.85 19.79 17.67
CA LYS A 21 7.91 19.86 18.67
C LYS A 21 8.83 21.07 18.46
N ARG A 22 9.22 21.36 17.23
CA ARG A 22 10.05 22.54 16.89
C ARG A 22 9.37 23.88 17.20
N ARG A 23 8.05 23.89 17.24
CA ARG A 23 7.26 25.07 17.65
C ARG A 23 6.96 25.10 19.15
N GLY A 24 7.55 24.19 19.93
CA GLY A 24 7.35 24.10 21.38
C GLY A 24 5.96 23.62 21.79
N LEU A 25 5.24 22.92 20.88
CA LEU A 25 3.93 22.35 21.17
C LEU A 25 4.07 20.99 21.83
N ASP A 26 3.26 20.73 22.85
CA ASP A 26 3.09 19.40 23.42
C ASP A 26 2.31 18.51 22.42
N SER A 27 3.02 17.55 21.80
CA SER A 27 2.46 16.69 20.79
C SER A 27 2.57 15.21 21.13
N LEU A 28 1.55 14.45 20.75
CA LEU A 28 1.50 13.00 20.85
C LEU A 28 1.15 12.41 19.48
N ILE A 29 1.89 11.39 19.04
CA ILE A 29 1.59 10.64 17.83
C ILE A 29 1.05 9.26 18.24
N ILE A 30 -0.12 8.88 17.74
CA ILE A 30 -0.77 7.59 18.04
C ILE A 30 -0.85 6.78 16.75
N GLU A 31 -0.37 5.52 16.80
CA GLU A 31 -0.30 4.60 15.67
C GLU A 31 -0.91 3.25 16.06
N LYS A 32 -1.80 2.74 15.23
CA LYS A 32 -2.50 1.45 15.46
C LYS A 32 -1.58 0.22 15.39
N GLY A 33 -0.45 0.35 14.73
CA GLY A 33 0.50 -0.74 14.53
C GLY A 33 1.94 -0.31 14.85
N ALA A 34 2.87 -0.86 14.12
CA ALA A 34 4.27 -0.49 14.23
C ALA A 34 4.54 0.87 13.58
N LEU A 35 5.67 1.48 13.92
CA LEU A 35 6.16 2.67 13.23
C LEU A 35 6.22 2.46 11.71
N CYS A 36 5.66 3.37 10.94
CA CYS A 36 5.53 3.24 9.48
C CYS A 36 4.84 1.94 9.04
N ASN A 37 3.77 1.56 9.73
CA ASN A 37 3.09 0.27 9.58
C ASN A 37 2.75 -0.10 8.14
N SER A 38 2.33 0.85 7.31
CA SER A 38 2.03 0.61 5.89
C SER A 38 3.25 0.06 5.12
N PHE A 39 4.48 0.48 5.46
CA PHE A 39 5.70 -0.02 4.81
C PHE A 39 5.98 -1.49 5.14
N ILE A 40 5.57 -1.97 6.32
CA ILE A 40 5.64 -3.40 6.66
C ILE A 40 4.75 -4.20 5.70
N GLY A 41 3.65 -3.60 5.27
CA GLY A 41 2.71 -4.14 4.27
C GLY A 41 3.24 -4.15 2.84
N TYR A 42 4.24 -3.35 2.49
CA TYR A 42 4.79 -3.26 1.14
C TYR A 42 5.60 -4.51 0.73
N PRO A 43 5.80 -4.73 -0.58
CA PRO A 43 6.64 -5.83 -1.05
C PRO A 43 8.03 -5.81 -0.42
N THR A 44 8.55 -6.99 -0.05
CA THR A 44 9.83 -7.12 0.66
C THR A 44 11.01 -6.54 -0.11
N GLN A 45 11.01 -6.68 -1.43
CA GLN A 45 12.05 -6.14 -2.32
C GLN A 45 11.62 -4.83 -2.98
N MET A 46 10.73 -4.08 -2.34
CA MET A 46 10.26 -2.83 -2.91
C MET A 46 11.37 -1.78 -2.94
N GLU A 47 11.53 -1.19 -4.12
CA GLU A 47 12.27 0.04 -4.36
C GLU A 47 11.28 1.19 -4.54
N PHE A 48 11.52 2.31 -3.85
CA PHE A 48 10.68 3.50 -3.98
C PHE A 48 10.80 4.12 -5.38
N PHE A 49 9.75 4.77 -5.84
CA PHE A 49 9.80 5.51 -7.11
C PHE A 49 10.54 6.85 -6.99
N SER A 50 10.59 7.40 -5.78
CA SER A 50 11.23 8.67 -5.45
C SER A 50 12.68 8.46 -5.04
N THR A 51 13.50 9.49 -5.23
CA THR A 51 14.87 9.56 -4.70
C THR A 51 14.85 9.85 -3.19
N PRO A 52 15.95 9.62 -2.47
CA PRO A 52 16.02 9.82 -1.02
C PRO A 52 15.60 11.23 -0.60
N GLU A 53 16.06 12.25 -1.32
CA GLU A 53 15.82 13.67 -1.00
C GLU A 53 14.32 14.03 -0.97
N LEU A 54 13.50 13.30 -1.74
CA LEU A 54 12.04 13.49 -1.77
C LEU A 54 11.30 12.74 -0.66
N LEU A 55 12.02 11.92 0.08
CA LEU A 55 11.49 11.11 1.19
C LEU A 55 12.00 11.61 2.55
N GLU A 56 12.95 12.52 2.56
CA GLU A 56 13.52 13.14 3.77
C GLU A 56 12.45 13.89 4.56
N ILE A 57 12.52 13.77 5.88
CA ILE A 57 11.69 14.52 6.82
C ILE A 57 12.54 15.20 7.89
N GLY A 58 12.07 16.30 8.41
CA GLY A 58 12.71 17.00 9.52
C GLY A 58 14.14 17.50 9.24
N GLY A 59 14.57 17.57 7.98
CA GLY A 59 15.94 17.97 7.62
C GLY A 59 17.01 16.93 7.96
N HIS A 60 16.62 15.68 8.23
CA HIS A 60 17.53 14.56 8.40
C HIS A 60 17.85 13.95 7.03
N PRO A 61 19.13 13.86 6.62
CA PRO A 61 19.50 13.20 5.38
C PRO A 61 19.10 11.73 5.38
N PHE A 62 18.66 11.23 4.22
CA PHE A 62 18.30 9.81 4.03
C PHE A 62 19.42 9.09 3.27
N PRO A 63 20.40 8.49 3.95
CA PRO A 63 21.47 7.75 3.30
C PRO A 63 20.93 6.45 2.69
N THR A 64 21.25 6.19 1.44
CA THR A 64 20.92 4.96 0.73
C THR A 64 22.13 4.40 0.01
N ARG A 65 22.11 3.11 -0.32
CA ARG A 65 23.16 2.47 -1.12
C ARG A 65 23.00 2.75 -2.60
N ASP A 66 21.75 2.76 -3.06
CA ASP A 66 21.37 2.88 -4.45
C ASP A 66 20.70 4.24 -4.71
N TYR A 67 20.49 4.58 -5.98
CA TYR A 67 19.85 5.83 -6.40
C TYR A 67 18.42 6.00 -5.83
N LYS A 68 17.75 4.89 -5.58
CA LYS A 68 16.40 4.86 -4.97
C LYS A 68 16.40 4.01 -3.71
N PRO A 69 15.80 4.50 -2.63
CA PRO A 69 15.72 3.76 -1.38
C PRO A 69 14.93 2.48 -1.52
N ARG A 70 15.33 1.47 -0.76
CA ARG A 70 14.57 0.24 -0.55
C ARG A 70 13.68 0.34 0.67
N ARG A 71 12.72 -0.57 0.76
CA ARG A 71 11.77 -0.63 1.87
C ARG A 71 12.46 -0.68 3.24
N GLU A 72 13.47 -1.54 3.39
CA GLU A 72 14.22 -1.71 4.63
C GLU A 72 14.97 -0.44 5.01
N GLU A 73 15.61 0.22 4.06
CA GLU A 73 16.32 1.49 4.28
C GLU A 73 15.35 2.58 4.75
N ALA A 74 14.13 2.62 4.19
CA ALA A 74 13.10 3.56 4.62
C ALA A 74 12.61 3.29 6.05
N LEU A 75 12.39 2.03 6.41
CA LEU A 75 12.02 1.66 7.78
C LEU A 75 13.09 2.06 8.80
N ASP A 76 14.37 1.80 8.49
CA ASP A 76 15.49 2.19 9.34
C ASP A 76 15.64 3.71 9.43
N TYR A 77 15.49 4.42 8.30
CA TYR A 77 15.54 5.86 8.25
C TYR A 77 14.48 6.52 9.13
N TYR A 78 13.19 6.20 8.94
CA TYR A 78 12.11 6.81 9.71
C TYR A 78 12.17 6.45 11.19
N ARG A 79 12.60 5.24 11.54
CA ARG A 79 12.87 4.85 12.93
C ARG A 79 14.01 5.68 13.51
N GLY A 80 15.11 5.85 12.77
CA GLY A 80 16.25 6.68 13.18
C GLY A 80 15.84 8.14 13.42
N VAL A 81 15.05 8.73 12.51
CA VAL A 81 14.55 10.11 12.68
C VAL A 81 13.63 10.22 13.89
N ALA A 82 12.69 9.30 14.06
CA ALA A 82 11.77 9.33 15.22
C ALA A 82 12.54 9.26 16.56
N THR A 83 13.62 8.45 16.60
CA THR A 83 14.48 8.33 17.77
C THR A 83 15.35 9.60 17.98
N ALA A 84 15.95 10.12 16.92
CA ALA A 84 16.81 11.32 17.01
C ALA A 84 16.03 12.56 17.43
N GLU A 85 14.79 12.69 16.97
CA GLU A 85 13.88 13.77 17.36
C GLU A 85 13.19 13.51 18.71
N ASP A 86 13.39 12.33 19.33
CA ASP A 86 12.75 11.96 20.60
C ASP A 86 11.24 12.26 20.58
N LEU A 87 10.54 11.69 19.60
CA LEU A 87 9.11 11.92 19.41
C LEU A 87 8.28 11.14 20.43
N ASN A 88 7.24 11.78 20.96
CA ASN A 88 6.28 11.14 21.86
C ASN A 88 5.34 10.25 21.04
N LEU A 89 5.53 8.92 21.13
CA LEU A 89 4.84 7.92 20.32
C LEU A 89 4.05 6.95 21.19
N ARG A 90 2.83 6.62 20.76
CA ARG A 90 2.06 5.45 21.21
C ARG A 90 1.90 4.54 20.00
N LEU A 91 2.52 3.38 20.05
CA LEU A 91 2.46 2.35 19.00
C LEU A 91 1.54 1.22 19.45
N TYR A 92 0.93 0.54 18.49
CA TYR A 92 -0.04 -0.54 18.71
C TYR A 92 -1.27 -0.09 19.51
N GLU A 93 -1.64 1.18 19.36
CA GLU A 93 -2.77 1.80 20.04
C GLU A 93 -3.72 2.42 18.99
N PRO A 94 -4.72 1.66 18.51
CA PRO A 94 -5.64 2.14 17.49
C PRO A 94 -6.60 3.21 18.04
N VAL A 95 -6.68 4.33 17.32
CA VAL A 95 -7.73 5.33 17.56
C VAL A 95 -9.06 4.76 17.03
N THR A 96 -10.06 4.69 17.91
CA THR A 96 -11.37 4.11 17.62
C THR A 96 -12.46 5.18 17.46
N ASP A 97 -12.27 6.38 18.02
CA ASP A 97 -13.23 7.46 17.90
C ASP A 97 -12.56 8.83 18.08
N LEU A 98 -13.15 9.85 17.45
CA LEU A 98 -12.74 11.24 17.55
C LEU A 98 -13.97 12.12 17.76
N ARG A 99 -14.02 12.83 18.88
CA ARG A 99 -15.14 13.69 19.27
C ARG A 99 -14.68 15.11 19.53
N GLY A 100 -15.63 16.03 19.52
CA GLY A 100 -15.39 17.42 19.90
C GLY A 100 -15.33 18.36 18.70
N GLN A 101 -14.67 19.49 18.90
CA GLN A 101 -14.56 20.56 17.93
C GLN A 101 -13.20 21.26 18.05
N ASP A 102 -12.92 22.19 17.16
CA ASP A 102 -11.67 22.94 17.17
C ASP A 102 -11.40 23.60 18.54
N GLY A 103 -10.22 23.35 19.08
CA GLY A 103 -9.77 23.76 20.41
C GLY A 103 -10.09 22.78 21.55
N ALA A 104 -10.95 21.78 21.35
CA ALA A 104 -11.38 20.81 22.36
C ALA A 104 -11.80 19.48 21.75
N PHE A 105 -10.81 18.68 21.33
CA PHE A 105 -11.02 17.32 20.83
C PHE A 105 -10.76 16.28 21.90
N THR A 106 -11.51 15.19 21.83
CA THR A 106 -11.30 13.95 22.58
C THR A 106 -10.97 12.84 21.59
N VAL A 107 -9.75 12.30 21.69
CA VAL A 107 -9.28 11.14 20.92
C VAL A 107 -9.43 9.91 21.78
N VAL A 108 -10.19 8.91 21.33
CA VAL A 108 -10.45 7.66 22.04
C VAL A 108 -9.67 6.54 21.37
N THR A 109 -8.96 5.75 22.16
CA THR A 109 -8.28 4.53 21.75
C THR A 109 -8.87 3.33 22.49
N ASP A 110 -8.41 2.13 22.20
CA ASP A 110 -8.74 0.94 22.98
C ASP A 110 -8.04 0.90 24.37
N GLU A 111 -6.98 1.70 24.58
CA GLU A 111 -6.19 1.74 25.81
C GLU A 111 -6.55 2.97 26.69
N ALA A 112 -6.90 4.12 26.08
CA ALA A 112 -7.03 5.39 26.79
C ALA A 112 -7.92 6.40 26.08
N THR A 113 -8.15 7.53 26.77
CA THR A 113 -8.80 8.72 26.20
C THR A 113 -7.89 9.93 26.40
N TYR A 114 -7.67 10.68 25.33
CA TYR A 114 -6.78 11.83 25.31
C TYR A 114 -7.53 13.10 24.95
N GLU A 115 -7.21 14.18 25.61
CA GLU A 115 -7.71 15.52 25.28
C GLU A 115 -6.66 16.32 24.53
N THR A 116 -7.05 17.01 23.47
CA THR A 116 -6.17 17.83 22.67
C THR A 116 -6.88 19.05 22.08
N ARG A 117 -6.12 20.09 21.77
CA ARG A 117 -6.64 21.28 21.07
C ARG A 117 -6.80 21.07 19.58
N LYS A 118 -5.88 20.30 18.96
CA LYS A 118 -5.84 20.07 17.50
C LYS A 118 -5.58 18.59 17.21
N VAL A 119 -6.11 18.15 16.08
CA VAL A 119 -5.86 16.80 15.57
C VAL A 119 -5.32 16.89 14.14
N VAL A 120 -4.29 16.11 13.86
CA VAL A 120 -3.78 15.87 12.51
C VAL A 120 -4.08 14.42 12.13
N VAL A 121 -4.87 14.21 11.09
CA VAL A 121 -5.17 12.88 10.56
C VAL A 121 -4.14 12.53 9.50
N ALA A 122 -3.25 11.58 9.81
CA ALA A 122 -2.15 11.11 8.96
C ALA A 122 -2.21 9.59 8.73
N THR A 123 -3.43 9.02 8.65
CA THR A 123 -3.69 7.58 8.61
C THR A 123 -3.28 6.90 7.30
N GLY A 124 -2.96 7.66 6.25
CA GLY A 124 -2.61 7.11 4.94
C GLY A 124 -3.81 6.50 4.19
N PHE A 125 -3.53 5.64 3.20
CA PHE A 125 -4.59 5.04 2.36
C PHE A 125 -4.31 3.57 1.97
N TYR A 126 -3.27 2.95 2.51
CA TYR A 126 -2.83 1.61 2.08
C TYR A 126 -3.54 0.46 2.83
N ASP A 127 -4.22 0.76 3.93
CA ASP A 127 -4.73 -0.28 4.84
C ASP A 127 -6.04 -0.92 4.39
N VAL A 128 -6.83 -0.25 3.55
CA VAL A 128 -8.13 -0.75 3.10
C VAL A 128 -8.09 -0.98 1.60
N PRO A 129 -8.07 -2.23 1.13
CA PRO A 129 -8.12 -2.52 -0.30
C PRO A 129 -9.49 -2.18 -0.88
N ASN A 130 -9.51 -1.75 -2.13
CA ASN A 130 -10.75 -1.70 -2.90
C ASN A 130 -11.13 -3.12 -3.25
N ARG A 131 -12.29 -3.56 -2.80
CA ARG A 131 -12.81 -4.89 -3.13
C ARG A 131 -13.44 -4.90 -4.51
N MET A 132 -13.44 -6.07 -5.13
CA MET A 132 -14.14 -6.32 -6.39
C MET A 132 -15.63 -6.57 -6.15
N ASP A 133 -15.98 -6.97 -4.91
CA ASP A 133 -17.34 -7.32 -4.46
C ASP A 133 -17.98 -8.44 -5.31
N VAL A 134 -17.19 -9.46 -5.63
CA VAL A 134 -17.61 -10.63 -6.41
C VAL A 134 -17.66 -11.90 -5.56
N PRO A 135 -18.49 -12.88 -5.93
CA PRO A 135 -18.49 -14.20 -5.29
C PRO A 135 -17.09 -14.82 -5.30
N GLY A 136 -16.67 -15.37 -4.16
CA GLY A 136 -15.38 -16.03 -3.99
C GLY A 136 -14.19 -15.11 -3.72
N GLU A 137 -14.38 -13.79 -3.60
CA GLU A 137 -13.30 -12.86 -3.27
C GLU A 137 -12.67 -13.11 -1.89
N ASP A 138 -13.38 -13.78 -0.98
CA ASP A 138 -12.87 -14.15 0.35
C ASP A 138 -12.12 -15.50 0.40
N LEU A 139 -11.94 -16.18 -0.73
CA LEU A 139 -11.14 -17.40 -0.80
C LEU A 139 -9.68 -17.13 -0.43
N ASP A 140 -9.04 -18.08 0.25
CA ASP A 140 -7.64 -17.97 0.70
C ASP A 140 -6.63 -17.76 -0.43
N LYS A 141 -6.98 -18.08 -1.66
CA LYS A 141 -6.12 -17.83 -2.83
C LYS A 141 -6.14 -16.39 -3.32
N VAL A 142 -7.09 -15.55 -2.84
CA VAL A 142 -7.18 -14.13 -3.20
C VAL A 142 -6.32 -13.29 -2.27
N ARG A 143 -5.47 -12.48 -2.83
CA ARG A 143 -4.57 -11.59 -2.10
C ARG A 143 -4.73 -10.16 -2.58
N HIS A 144 -5.04 -9.26 -1.65
CA HIS A 144 -5.12 -7.82 -1.91
C HIS A 144 -3.78 -7.10 -1.73
N TYR A 145 -2.78 -7.78 -1.17
CA TYR A 145 -1.44 -7.26 -0.93
C TYR A 145 -0.40 -8.22 -1.50
N PHE A 146 0.39 -7.71 -2.42
CA PHE A 146 1.53 -8.44 -2.96
C PHE A 146 2.75 -8.24 -2.06
N LYS A 147 3.35 -9.32 -1.55
CA LYS A 147 4.53 -9.28 -0.69
C LYS A 147 5.81 -9.65 -1.43
N GLU A 148 5.80 -10.79 -2.06
CA GLU A 148 6.94 -11.37 -2.76
C GLU A 148 6.45 -12.38 -3.81
N PRO A 149 7.23 -12.63 -4.88
CA PRO A 149 6.79 -13.48 -5.97
C PRO A 149 6.93 -14.98 -5.72
N TYR A 150 7.82 -15.39 -4.81
CA TYR A 150 8.19 -16.80 -4.65
C TYR A 150 7.03 -17.74 -4.31
N PRO A 151 6.02 -17.36 -3.51
CA PRO A 151 4.85 -18.21 -3.26
C PRO A 151 4.02 -18.54 -4.52
N TYR A 152 4.21 -17.79 -5.58
CA TYR A 152 3.48 -17.92 -6.85
C TYR A 152 4.31 -18.60 -7.95
N ALA A 153 5.54 -18.99 -7.67
CA ALA A 153 6.42 -19.63 -8.65
C ALA A 153 5.82 -20.95 -9.16
N LEU A 154 5.84 -21.16 -10.47
CA LEU A 154 5.35 -22.37 -11.16
C LEU A 154 3.82 -22.61 -10.98
N THR A 155 3.04 -21.55 -10.72
CA THR A 155 1.60 -21.62 -10.58
C THR A 155 0.88 -20.67 -11.55
N ASP A 156 -0.42 -20.87 -11.72
CA ASP A 156 -1.28 -20.02 -12.53
C ASP A 156 -1.79 -18.83 -11.71
N VAL A 157 -1.38 -17.62 -12.08
CA VAL A 157 -1.63 -16.37 -11.30
C VAL A 157 -2.43 -15.37 -12.12
N ALA A 158 -3.63 -15.07 -11.65
CA ALA A 158 -4.40 -13.96 -12.19
C ALA A 158 -4.07 -12.66 -11.43
N VAL A 159 -3.64 -11.61 -12.14
CA VAL A 159 -3.37 -10.29 -11.58
C VAL A 159 -4.45 -9.31 -12.04
N VAL A 160 -5.33 -8.90 -11.12
CA VAL A 160 -6.44 -7.99 -11.42
C VAL A 160 -6.04 -6.55 -11.15
N GLY A 161 -6.02 -5.72 -12.19
CA GLY A 161 -5.67 -4.30 -12.14
C GLY A 161 -4.73 -3.87 -13.26
N GLY A 162 -4.69 -2.57 -13.54
CA GLY A 162 -3.91 -1.98 -14.63
C GLY A 162 -2.99 -0.82 -14.20
N ALA A 163 -2.71 -0.67 -12.91
CA ALA A 163 -1.82 0.38 -12.37
C ALA A 163 -0.45 -0.19 -11.95
N ASN A 164 0.43 0.67 -11.43
CA ASN A 164 1.81 0.31 -11.08
C ASN A 164 1.94 -0.95 -10.20
N SER A 165 1.07 -1.12 -9.21
CA SER A 165 1.14 -2.29 -8.31
C SER A 165 0.83 -3.59 -9.04
N ALA A 166 -0.20 -3.59 -9.89
CA ALA A 166 -0.56 -4.74 -10.69
C ALA A 166 0.54 -5.11 -11.69
N VAL A 167 1.03 -4.12 -12.45
CA VAL A 167 2.12 -4.31 -13.42
C VAL A 167 3.39 -4.83 -12.75
N LYS A 168 3.79 -4.26 -11.59
CA LYS A 168 4.96 -4.76 -10.83
C LYS A 168 4.74 -6.18 -10.32
N ALA A 169 3.56 -6.50 -9.80
CA ALA A 169 3.24 -7.85 -9.34
C ALA A 169 3.31 -8.86 -10.49
N ALA A 170 2.67 -8.56 -11.62
CA ALA A 170 2.68 -9.40 -12.82
C ALA A 170 4.11 -9.67 -13.32
N LEU A 171 4.91 -8.62 -13.52
CA LEU A 171 6.30 -8.76 -13.96
C LEU A 171 7.17 -9.53 -12.96
N ASN A 172 6.94 -9.35 -11.64
CA ASN A 172 7.68 -10.11 -10.63
C ASN A 172 7.28 -11.60 -10.62
N CYS A 173 5.99 -11.91 -10.69
CA CYS A 173 5.52 -13.29 -10.79
C CYS A 173 6.06 -13.97 -12.07
N TYR A 174 5.95 -13.31 -13.22
CA TYR A 174 6.52 -13.79 -14.49
C TYR A 174 8.02 -14.11 -14.39
N ARG A 175 8.82 -13.21 -13.79
CA ARG A 175 10.27 -13.44 -13.61
C ARG A 175 10.61 -14.56 -12.65
N HIS A 176 9.63 -15.07 -11.92
CA HIS A 176 9.73 -16.23 -11.03
C HIS A 176 8.96 -17.43 -11.57
N GLU A 177 8.81 -17.48 -12.92
CA GLU A 177 8.27 -18.65 -13.63
C GLU A 177 6.79 -18.96 -13.31
N ALA A 178 6.01 -17.99 -12.86
CA ALA A 178 4.55 -18.12 -12.79
C ALA A 178 3.92 -17.91 -14.17
N ASN A 179 2.85 -18.64 -14.48
CA ASN A 179 1.98 -18.36 -15.62
C ASN A 179 1.06 -17.19 -15.25
N VAL A 180 1.31 -16.04 -15.85
CA VAL A 180 0.62 -14.81 -15.45
C VAL A 180 -0.46 -14.42 -16.45
N THR A 181 -1.67 -14.22 -15.97
CA THR A 181 -2.77 -13.60 -16.71
C THR A 181 -3.17 -12.29 -16.06
N MET A 182 -3.10 -11.17 -16.78
CA MET A 182 -3.60 -9.87 -16.31
C MET A 182 -5.05 -9.64 -16.72
N VAL A 183 -5.86 -9.17 -15.76
CA VAL A 183 -7.26 -8.76 -16.00
C VAL A 183 -7.36 -7.26 -15.73
N VAL A 184 -7.60 -6.49 -16.79
CA VAL A 184 -7.58 -5.04 -16.78
C VAL A 184 -8.95 -4.50 -17.21
N ARG A 185 -9.62 -3.78 -16.32
CA ARG A 185 -10.97 -3.22 -16.59
C ARG A 185 -10.96 -2.18 -17.69
N GLU A 186 -9.89 -1.43 -17.81
CA GLU A 186 -9.72 -0.35 -18.78
C GLU A 186 -9.23 -0.92 -20.14
N PRO A 187 -9.35 -0.15 -21.26
CA PRO A 187 -8.88 -0.60 -22.57
C PRO A 187 -7.36 -0.66 -22.70
N GLU A 188 -6.64 -0.07 -21.77
CA GLU A 188 -5.18 -0.05 -21.72
C GLU A 188 -4.69 0.14 -20.28
N PHE A 189 -3.40 -0.01 -20.04
CA PHE A 189 -2.81 0.30 -18.74
C PHE A 189 -2.99 1.78 -18.40
N GLY A 190 -3.21 2.07 -17.10
CA GLY A 190 -3.38 3.44 -16.61
C GLY A 190 -2.24 4.36 -17.03
N SER A 191 -2.53 5.61 -17.37
CA SER A 191 -1.54 6.62 -17.77
C SER A 191 -0.47 6.91 -16.70
N GLY A 192 -0.76 6.58 -15.44
CA GLY A 192 0.18 6.69 -14.32
C GLY A 192 1.19 5.54 -14.19
N VAL A 193 1.10 4.49 -15.02
CA VAL A 193 2.10 3.42 -15.06
C VAL A 193 3.43 4.01 -15.49
N LYS A 194 4.46 3.77 -14.70
CA LYS A 194 5.78 4.37 -14.89
C LYS A 194 6.38 3.98 -16.25
N TYR A 195 6.99 4.96 -16.92
CA TYR A 195 7.57 4.83 -18.27
C TYR A 195 8.59 3.70 -18.43
N TRP A 196 9.18 3.22 -17.34
CA TRP A 196 10.10 2.08 -17.35
C TRP A 196 9.41 0.73 -17.09
N LEU A 197 8.17 0.71 -16.59
CA LEU A 197 7.39 -0.51 -16.36
C LEU A 197 6.48 -0.83 -17.56
N ARG A 198 5.89 0.20 -18.17
CA ARG A 198 4.93 0.03 -19.27
C ARG A 198 5.54 -0.74 -20.45
N PRO A 199 6.71 -0.35 -21.02
CA PRO A 199 7.27 -1.09 -22.15
C PRO A 199 7.62 -2.55 -21.82
N ASP A 200 8.04 -2.82 -20.58
CA ASP A 200 8.38 -4.18 -20.16
C ASP A 200 7.15 -5.09 -20.13
N VAL A 201 6.04 -4.65 -19.52
CA VAL A 201 4.81 -5.46 -19.47
C VAL A 201 4.18 -5.60 -20.86
N GLU A 202 4.16 -4.53 -21.66
CA GLU A 202 3.62 -4.55 -23.02
C GLU A 202 4.40 -5.51 -23.92
N ASN A 203 5.74 -5.51 -23.85
CA ASN A 203 6.58 -6.48 -24.58
C ASN A 203 6.31 -7.92 -24.14
N ARG A 204 6.13 -8.19 -22.83
CA ARG A 204 5.81 -9.55 -22.35
C ARG A 204 4.46 -10.02 -22.86
N ILE A 205 3.49 -9.13 -22.99
CA ILE A 205 2.16 -9.43 -23.55
C ILE A 205 2.28 -9.68 -25.07
N GLU A 206 2.99 -8.83 -25.79
CA GLU A 206 3.20 -8.99 -27.25
C GLU A 206 3.92 -10.30 -27.59
N GLU A 207 4.86 -10.73 -26.77
CA GLU A 207 5.59 -11.99 -26.91
C GLU A 207 4.77 -13.23 -26.49
N GLY A 208 3.57 -13.03 -25.91
CA GLY A 208 2.74 -14.12 -25.37
C GLY A 208 3.32 -14.74 -24.09
N ALA A 209 4.18 -14.04 -23.38
CA ALA A 209 4.78 -14.48 -22.13
C ALA A 209 3.95 -14.10 -20.90
N ILE A 210 3.05 -13.14 -21.04
CA ILE A 210 2.00 -12.76 -20.09
C ILE A 210 0.71 -12.65 -20.90
N ASP A 211 -0.34 -13.34 -20.49
CA ASP A 211 -1.67 -13.15 -21.06
C ASP A 211 -2.34 -11.90 -20.48
N ALA A 212 -3.15 -11.20 -21.29
CA ALA A 212 -3.87 -10.01 -20.83
C ALA A 212 -5.26 -9.88 -21.44
N TYR A 213 -6.25 -9.66 -20.56
CA TYR A 213 -7.63 -9.36 -20.91
C TYR A 213 -7.91 -7.89 -20.57
N PHE A 214 -8.03 -7.03 -21.57
CA PHE A 214 -8.43 -5.63 -21.42
C PHE A 214 -9.95 -5.46 -21.56
N ASN A 215 -10.50 -4.34 -21.07
CA ASN A 215 -11.95 -4.11 -20.99
C ASN A 215 -12.70 -5.26 -20.29
N THR A 216 -12.06 -5.90 -19.31
CA THR A 216 -12.51 -7.15 -18.71
C THR A 216 -12.60 -7.01 -17.19
N THR A 217 -13.65 -7.55 -16.60
CA THR A 217 -13.83 -7.61 -15.15
C THR A 217 -13.96 -9.05 -14.68
N VAL A 218 -13.59 -9.29 -13.42
CA VAL A 218 -13.87 -10.56 -12.75
C VAL A 218 -15.33 -10.60 -12.37
N SER A 219 -16.02 -11.69 -12.65
CA SER A 219 -17.43 -11.90 -12.27
C SER A 219 -17.62 -12.88 -11.12
N ALA A 220 -16.74 -13.88 -10.98
CA ALA A 220 -16.72 -14.81 -9.85
C ALA A 220 -15.36 -15.50 -9.73
N ILE A 221 -15.04 -16.00 -8.54
CA ILE A 221 -13.82 -16.74 -8.22
C ILE A 221 -14.22 -18.07 -7.61
N GLU A 222 -13.76 -19.17 -8.21
CA GLU A 222 -13.92 -20.53 -7.71
C GLU A 222 -12.54 -21.10 -7.28
N PRO A 223 -12.48 -22.26 -6.59
CA PRO A 223 -11.21 -22.80 -6.12
C PRO A 223 -10.12 -22.91 -7.19
N ASP A 224 -10.48 -23.33 -8.40
CA ASP A 224 -9.52 -23.57 -9.48
C ASP A 224 -9.79 -22.70 -10.73
N THR A 225 -10.81 -21.84 -10.70
CA THR A 225 -11.28 -21.10 -11.89
C THR A 225 -11.57 -19.65 -11.57
N LEU A 226 -11.24 -18.76 -12.47
CA LEU A 226 -11.62 -17.35 -12.47
C LEU A 226 -12.57 -17.07 -13.63
N HIS A 227 -13.77 -16.58 -13.33
CA HIS A 227 -14.76 -16.19 -14.32
C HIS A 227 -14.62 -14.71 -14.68
N LEU A 228 -14.70 -14.43 -15.96
CA LEU A 228 -14.44 -13.11 -16.55
C LEU A 228 -15.64 -12.66 -17.39
N ASP A 229 -15.96 -11.39 -17.29
CA ASP A 229 -16.84 -10.69 -18.22
C ASP A 229 -15.96 -9.92 -19.22
N THR A 230 -15.86 -10.43 -20.43
CA THR A 230 -15.05 -9.83 -21.51
C THR A 230 -15.92 -9.16 -22.57
N PRO A 231 -15.36 -8.29 -23.43
CA PRO A 231 -16.10 -7.70 -24.55
C PRO A 231 -16.74 -8.73 -25.52
N ASP A 232 -16.11 -9.90 -25.62
CA ASP A 232 -16.57 -11.00 -26.51
C ASP A 232 -17.57 -11.95 -25.81
N GLY A 233 -17.90 -11.70 -24.54
CA GLY A 233 -18.79 -12.49 -23.70
C GLY A 233 -18.08 -13.14 -22.52
N PRO A 234 -18.79 -13.96 -21.72
CA PRO A 234 -18.21 -14.63 -20.57
C PRO A 234 -17.07 -15.57 -20.95
N ALA A 235 -16.00 -15.55 -20.17
CA ALA A 235 -14.85 -16.43 -20.30
C ALA A 235 -14.46 -17.02 -18.94
N SER A 236 -13.62 -18.03 -18.95
CA SER A 236 -13.06 -18.63 -17.73
C SER A 236 -11.60 -18.98 -17.97
N ILE A 237 -10.78 -18.77 -16.94
CA ILE A 237 -9.37 -19.17 -16.93
C ILE A 237 -9.07 -19.99 -15.68
N ASP A 238 -8.18 -20.95 -15.81
CA ASP A 238 -7.66 -21.72 -14.68
C ASP A 238 -6.77 -20.79 -13.84
N ASN A 239 -6.79 -20.92 -12.52
CA ASN A 239 -5.89 -20.17 -11.65
C ASN A 239 -5.73 -20.76 -10.26
N ASP A 240 -4.51 -20.71 -9.74
CA ASP A 240 -4.16 -21.09 -8.38
C ASP A 240 -4.27 -19.89 -7.42
N PHE A 241 -3.94 -18.68 -7.90
CA PHE A 241 -3.95 -17.47 -7.10
C PHE A 241 -4.55 -16.27 -7.85
N VAL A 242 -5.22 -15.41 -7.10
CA VAL A 242 -5.71 -14.11 -7.58
C VAL A 242 -5.03 -12.99 -6.80
N LEU A 243 -4.26 -12.16 -7.47
CA LEU A 243 -3.69 -10.93 -6.93
C LEU A 243 -4.62 -9.76 -7.27
N ALA A 244 -5.50 -9.39 -6.35
CA ALA A 244 -6.46 -8.30 -6.51
C ALA A 244 -5.77 -6.94 -6.26
N MET A 245 -5.03 -6.44 -7.26
CA MET A 245 -4.28 -5.19 -7.22
C MET A 245 -5.15 -3.99 -7.63
N THR A 246 -6.34 -3.91 -7.09
CA THR A 246 -7.43 -2.97 -7.42
C THR A 246 -7.26 -1.59 -6.77
N GLY A 247 -6.17 -1.39 -6.04
CA GLY A 247 -5.88 -0.15 -5.32
C GLY A 247 -6.43 -0.15 -3.89
N TYR A 248 -6.30 1.01 -3.23
CA TYR A 248 -6.61 1.17 -1.81
C TYR A 248 -7.37 2.46 -1.58
N LYS A 249 -8.05 2.55 -0.44
CA LYS A 249 -8.77 3.74 0.01
C LYS A 249 -8.41 4.09 1.45
N PRO A 250 -8.47 5.39 1.83
CA PRO A 250 -8.28 5.80 3.20
C PRO A 250 -9.40 5.25 4.11
N ASN A 251 -9.06 5.04 5.37
CA ASN A 251 -9.99 4.73 6.45
C ASN A 251 -10.00 5.93 7.40
N TYR A 252 -11.13 6.66 7.43
CA TYR A 252 -11.34 7.83 8.29
C TYR A 252 -12.42 7.57 9.32
#